data_81d3e20d7ff488b75577e1c5dc5f9377
#
_entry.id   81d3e20d7ff488b75577e1c5dc5f9377
#
_cell.length_a   1.000
_cell.length_b   1.000
_cell.length_c   1.000
_cell.angle_alpha   90.00
_cell.angle_beta   90.00
_cell.angle_gamma   90.00
#
_symmetry.space_group_name_H-M   'P 1'
#
loop_
_entity.id
_entity.type
_entity.pdbx_description
1 polymer ?
#
loop_
_entity_poly.entity_id
_entity_poly.type
_entity_poly.pdbx_seq_one_letter_code
_entity_poly.pdbx_strand_id
1 'polypeptide(L)'
;ACTAGDDTCTNAFQIDRVNILRGYADYQWSWDPTSYVIFEHLGNNGSAQEETEWANYRINEGKGIMLWGKATNNFNQNTMGYASDSNFDWLKHTVKGFTKKHLVAYAESHDEERMMYKNLQYGASSGTYNVKDLKTSLERQKALGAVLFTIPGPKMLWQFGELGYDYSINHCQDETNSDGCRTNPKPIPSEIGYLTNTDRKSVYDVWAKIIGLKLNNKVFETDNYTITSGDLKPRIQITNNLLSTSDLYEVIVIANFTTSTQAIAPLFPFVGNWYNLMDETTLNVTNTNS
;
A
#
# COMPACT_ATOMS: atom_id res chain seq x y z
N ALA A 1 -34.01 -8.95 -1.41
CA ALA A 1 -33.14 -8.67 -0.26
C ALA A 1 -32.67 -9.98 0.37
N CYS A 2 -31.41 -10.07 0.76
CA CYS A 2 -30.85 -11.26 1.42
C CYS A 2 -31.38 -11.36 2.86
N THR A 3 -31.47 -12.59 3.35
CA THR A 3 -31.75 -12.84 4.78
C THR A 3 -30.51 -12.48 5.60
N ALA A 4 -30.73 -11.93 6.80
CA ALA A 4 -29.62 -11.63 7.70
C ALA A 4 -28.80 -12.90 8.00
N GLY A 5 -27.47 -12.83 7.84
CA GLY A 5 -26.57 -13.97 8.00
C GLY A 5 -26.42 -14.88 6.77
N ASP A 6 -27.09 -14.59 5.66
CA ASP A 6 -26.87 -15.29 4.39
C ASP A 6 -25.69 -14.65 3.62
N ASP A 7 -24.48 -15.05 3.98
CA ASP A 7 -23.27 -14.53 3.35
C ASP A 7 -23.18 -14.87 1.86
N THR A 8 -23.75 -15.99 1.43
CA THR A 8 -23.76 -16.36 0.01
C THR A 8 -24.57 -15.36 -0.81
N CYS A 9 -25.78 -15.02 -0.33
CA CYS A 9 -26.61 -14.02 -0.98
C CYS A 9 -25.98 -12.61 -0.85
N THR A 10 -25.50 -12.26 0.33
CA THR A 10 -24.92 -10.92 0.60
C THR A 10 -23.70 -10.63 -0.26
N ASN A 11 -22.87 -11.63 -0.52
CA ASN A 11 -21.66 -11.52 -1.31
C ASN A 11 -21.86 -11.79 -2.81
N ALA A 12 -23.05 -12.25 -3.23
CA ALA A 12 -23.37 -12.42 -4.65
C ALA A 12 -23.55 -11.07 -5.36
N PHE A 13 -23.32 -11.04 -6.67
CA PHE A 13 -23.60 -9.88 -7.50
C PHE A 13 -25.06 -9.47 -7.41
N GLN A 14 -25.32 -8.18 -7.12
CA GLN A 14 -26.67 -7.61 -7.04
C GLN A 14 -26.74 -6.28 -7.78
N ILE A 15 -27.35 -6.28 -8.94
CA ILE A 15 -27.47 -5.10 -9.80
C ILE A 15 -28.17 -3.92 -9.13
N ASP A 16 -29.15 -4.18 -8.26
CA ASP A 16 -29.86 -3.13 -7.52
C ASP A 16 -28.90 -2.38 -6.58
N ARG A 17 -28.05 -3.11 -5.84
CA ARG A 17 -27.01 -2.53 -5.00
C ARG A 17 -26.00 -1.74 -5.81
N VAL A 18 -25.56 -2.28 -6.95
CA VAL A 18 -24.65 -1.58 -7.86
C VAL A 18 -25.25 -0.25 -8.30
N ASN A 19 -26.51 -0.23 -8.71
CA ASN A 19 -27.19 0.97 -9.19
C ASN A 19 -27.45 2.00 -8.10
N ILE A 20 -27.77 1.57 -6.87
CA ILE A 20 -27.95 2.49 -5.73
C ILE A 20 -26.64 3.24 -5.46
N LEU A 21 -25.51 2.53 -5.41
CA LEU A 21 -24.22 3.16 -5.15
C LEU A 21 -23.68 4.01 -6.33
N ARG A 22 -24.02 3.63 -7.57
CA ARG A 22 -23.82 4.51 -8.74
C ARG A 22 -24.61 5.81 -8.60
N GLY A 23 -25.84 5.74 -8.09
CA GLY A 23 -26.66 6.91 -7.83
C GLY A 23 -26.03 7.87 -6.81
N TYR A 24 -25.36 7.37 -5.78
CA TYR A 24 -24.61 8.21 -4.84
C TYR A 24 -23.43 8.90 -5.53
N ALA A 25 -22.69 8.20 -6.37
CA ALA A 25 -21.60 8.78 -7.14
C ALA A 25 -22.11 9.85 -8.12
N ASP A 26 -23.20 9.58 -8.86
CA ASP A 26 -23.80 10.54 -9.78
C ASP A 26 -24.29 11.79 -9.07
N TYR A 27 -24.90 11.62 -7.88
CA TYR A 27 -25.33 12.75 -7.07
C TYR A 27 -24.14 13.63 -6.65
N GLN A 28 -23.06 13.02 -6.16
CA GLN A 28 -21.84 13.73 -5.81
C GLN A 28 -21.26 14.49 -7.03
N TRP A 29 -21.15 13.83 -8.17
CA TRP A 29 -20.63 14.45 -9.41
C TRP A 29 -21.55 15.50 -10.00
N SER A 30 -22.82 15.51 -9.65
CA SER A 30 -23.74 16.59 -10.04
C SER A 30 -23.45 17.90 -9.32
N TRP A 31 -22.88 17.83 -8.12
CA TRP A 31 -22.46 19.00 -7.31
C TRP A 31 -21.00 19.39 -7.60
N ASP A 32 -20.11 18.43 -7.59
CA ASP A 32 -18.69 18.63 -7.88
C ASP A 32 -18.22 17.59 -8.90
N PRO A 33 -18.20 17.95 -10.19
CA PRO A 33 -17.75 17.04 -11.25
C PRO A 33 -16.28 16.60 -11.11
N THR A 34 -15.47 17.27 -10.30
CA THR A 34 -14.04 16.99 -10.12
C THR A 34 -13.74 16.13 -8.90
N SER A 35 -14.72 15.91 -8.04
CA SER A 35 -14.53 15.12 -6.81
C SER A 35 -14.23 13.65 -7.10
N TYR A 36 -13.37 13.06 -6.25
CA TYR A 36 -13.18 11.62 -6.21
C TYR A 36 -14.26 10.98 -5.34
N VAL A 37 -14.88 9.90 -5.85
CA VAL A 37 -15.80 9.06 -5.07
C VAL A 37 -15.05 7.79 -4.70
N ILE A 38 -14.93 7.51 -3.40
CA ILE A 38 -14.18 6.38 -2.86
C ILE A 38 -15.12 5.57 -1.97
N PHE A 39 -15.25 4.27 -2.24
CA PHE A 39 -16.01 3.36 -1.39
C PHE A 39 -15.07 2.50 -0.54
N GLU A 40 -15.36 2.44 0.74
CA GLU A 40 -14.90 1.37 1.60
C GLU A 40 -15.75 0.13 1.31
N HIS A 41 -15.26 -0.69 0.41
CA HIS A 41 -15.89 -1.95 0.06
C HIS A 41 -14.83 -3.05 0.14
N LEU A 42 -15.04 -3.98 1.08
CA LEU A 42 -14.12 -5.07 1.40
C LEU A 42 -14.84 -6.40 1.19
N GLY A 43 -15.51 -6.52 0.04
CA GLY A 43 -16.20 -7.73 -0.35
C GLY A 43 -15.24 -8.90 -0.58
N ASN A 44 -15.77 -10.10 -0.44
CA ASN A 44 -15.04 -11.31 -0.79
C ASN A 44 -15.04 -11.55 -2.32
N ASN A 45 -14.50 -12.68 -2.78
CA ASN A 45 -14.42 -13.01 -4.20
C ASN A 45 -15.76 -12.98 -4.94
N GLY A 46 -16.90 -13.17 -4.27
CA GLY A 46 -18.24 -13.11 -4.86
C GLY A 46 -18.66 -11.68 -5.28
N SER A 47 -18.06 -10.65 -4.69
CA SER A 47 -18.36 -9.25 -4.99
C SER A 47 -17.40 -8.62 -6.02
N ALA A 48 -16.45 -9.35 -6.57
CA ALA A 48 -15.47 -8.83 -7.53
C ALA A 48 -16.13 -8.20 -8.78
N GLN A 49 -17.26 -8.74 -9.24
CA GLN A 49 -18.01 -8.16 -10.35
C GLN A 49 -18.56 -6.78 -10.00
N GLU A 50 -19.10 -6.58 -8.78
CA GLU A 50 -19.59 -5.27 -8.36
C GLU A 50 -18.48 -4.24 -8.29
N GLU A 51 -17.32 -4.62 -7.77
CA GLU A 51 -16.13 -3.75 -7.73
C GLU A 51 -15.74 -3.30 -9.13
N THR A 52 -15.74 -4.21 -10.10
CA THR A 52 -15.45 -3.90 -11.50
C THR A 52 -16.50 -2.97 -12.11
N GLU A 53 -17.78 -3.20 -11.80
CA GLU A 53 -18.90 -2.36 -12.27
C GLU A 53 -18.82 -0.92 -11.71
N TRP A 54 -18.36 -0.74 -10.48
CA TRP A 54 -18.16 0.59 -9.92
C TRP A 54 -16.88 1.24 -10.42
N ALA A 55 -15.76 0.53 -10.44
CA ALA A 55 -14.48 1.08 -10.87
C ALA A 55 -14.50 1.55 -12.32
N ASN A 56 -15.26 0.87 -13.19
CA ASN A 56 -15.39 1.19 -14.61
C ASN A 56 -16.62 2.07 -14.93
N TYR A 57 -17.41 2.47 -13.92
CA TYR A 57 -18.61 3.26 -14.14
C TYR A 57 -18.28 4.64 -14.70
N ARG A 58 -18.86 5.02 -15.84
CA ARG A 58 -18.64 6.30 -16.56
C ARG A 58 -17.17 6.58 -16.86
N ILE A 59 -16.37 5.53 -17.09
CA ILE A 59 -14.92 5.64 -17.30
C ILE A 59 -14.57 6.49 -18.53
N ASN A 60 -15.39 6.44 -19.57
CA ASN A 60 -15.21 7.24 -20.80
C ASN A 60 -15.46 8.74 -20.60
N GLU A 61 -16.09 9.11 -19.49
CA GLU A 61 -16.30 10.49 -19.07
C GLU A 61 -15.19 10.98 -18.08
N GLY A 62 -14.14 10.19 -17.92
CA GLY A 62 -13.07 10.47 -16.97
C GLY A 62 -13.48 10.25 -15.51
N LYS A 63 -14.58 9.52 -15.27
CA LYS A 63 -15.07 9.14 -13.94
C LYS A 63 -14.54 7.77 -13.54
N GLY A 64 -15.20 7.14 -12.62
CA GLY A 64 -14.91 5.86 -12.00
C GLY A 64 -14.95 5.98 -10.49
N ILE A 65 -15.53 4.99 -9.82
CA ILE A 65 -15.58 4.94 -8.37
C ILE A 65 -14.30 4.24 -7.90
N MET A 66 -13.56 4.87 -7.00
CA MET A 66 -12.38 4.26 -6.41
C MET A 66 -12.79 3.32 -5.27
N LEU A 67 -12.07 2.23 -5.12
CA LEU A 67 -12.33 1.21 -4.11
C LEU A 67 -11.12 1.00 -3.22
N TRP A 68 -11.36 0.66 -1.97
CA TRP A 68 -10.30 0.32 -1.04
C TRP A 68 -9.56 -0.96 -1.46
N GLY A 69 -8.24 -0.89 -1.49
CA GLY A 69 -7.32 -2.01 -1.74
C GLY A 69 -6.61 -2.43 -0.46
N LYS A 70 -7.32 -3.14 0.43
CA LYS A 70 -6.81 -3.59 1.72
C LYS A 70 -5.66 -4.58 1.56
N ALA A 71 -4.44 -4.17 1.86
CA ALA A 71 -3.26 -5.01 1.84
C ALA A 71 -2.59 -5.17 3.22
N THR A 72 -3.34 -4.90 4.29
CA THR A 72 -2.82 -4.87 5.66
C THR A 72 -2.17 -6.17 6.06
N ASN A 73 -2.85 -7.33 5.87
CA ASN A 73 -2.27 -8.62 6.22
C ASN A 73 -0.99 -8.90 5.42
N ASN A 74 -1.01 -8.62 4.12
CA ASN A 74 0.14 -8.86 3.23
C ASN A 74 1.35 -8.02 3.65
N PHE A 75 1.17 -6.73 3.95
CA PHE A 75 2.24 -5.87 4.44
C PHE A 75 2.67 -6.21 5.86
N ASN A 76 1.75 -6.62 6.75
CA ASN A 76 2.10 -7.15 8.07
C ASN A 76 3.05 -8.34 7.96
N GLN A 77 2.72 -9.33 7.11
CA GLN A 77 3.56 -10.50 6.90
C GLN A 77 4.95 -10.11 6.38
N ASN A 78 5.01 -9.25 5.37
CA ASN A 78 6.29 -8.74 4.87
C ASN A 78 7.08 -8.03 5.98
N THR A 79 6.47 -7.07 6.69
CA THR A 79 7.18 -6.30 7.70
C THR A 79 7.57 -7.11 8.93
N MET A 80 6.79 -8.11 9.30
CA MET A 80 7.16 -9.07 10.34
C MET A 80 8.23 -10.08 9.91
N GLY A 81 8.42 -10.32 8.60
CA GLY A 81 9.40 -11.26 8.07
C GLY A 81 8.87 -12.67 7.82
N TYR A 82 7.56 -12.83 7.56
CA TYR A 82 6.91 -14.11 7.26
C TYR A 82 6.43 -14.17 5.81
N ALA A 83 6.78 -15.22 5.09
CA ALA A 83 6.42 -15.39 3.68
C ALA A 83 4.95 -15.79 3.45
N SER A 84 4.31 -16.42 4.45
CA SER A 84 2.87 -16.72 4.35
C SER A 84 2.07 -15.46 4.15
N ASP A 85 1.15 -15.47 3.18
CA ASP A 85 0.26 -14.34 2.84
C ASP A 85 0.98 -13.01 2.53
N SER A 86 2.27 -13.06 2.16
CA SER A 86 3.07 -11.87 1.84
C SER A 86 2.88 -11.36 0.41
N ASN A 87 2.06 -12.04 -0.42
CA ASN A 87 1.80 -11.65 -1.82
C ASN A 87 0.80 -10.50 -1.90
N PHE A 88 1.15 -9.47 -2.67
CA PHE A 88 0.29 -8.32 -2.98
C PHE A 88 0.30 -7.95 -4.48
N ASP A 89 0.61 -8.91 -5.37
CA ASP A 89 0.59 -8.70 -6.83
C ASP A 89 -0.78 -8.23 -7.32
N TRP A 90 -1.84 -8.63 -6.63
CA TRP A 90 -3.22 -8.22 -6.89
C TRP A 90 -3.51 -6.73 -6.70
N LEU A 91 -2.60 -5.94 -6.11
CA LEU A 91 -2.71 -4.48 -6.06
C LEU A 91 -2.54 -3.82 -7.43
N LYS A 92 -2.16 -4.58 -8.45
CA LYS A 92 -2.24 -4.13 -9.83
C LYS A 92 -3.72 -4.05 -10.24
N HIS A 93 -4.19 -2.87 -10.57
CA HIS A 93 -5.61 -2.59 -10.87
C HIS A 93 -6.19 -3.53 -11.94
N THR A 94 -5.40 -3.93 -12.95
CA THR A 94 -5.85 -4.84 -14.02
C THR A 94 -6.14 -6.25 -13.52
N VAL A 95 -5.50 -6.71 -12.43
CA VAL A 95 -5.79 -8.00 -11.79
C VAL A 95 -7.19 -8.00 -11.17
N LYS A 96 -7.66 -6.81 -10.76
CA LYS A 96 -9.04 -6.60 -10.27
C LYS A 96 -10.07 -6.40 -11.41
N GLY A 97 -9.65 -6.39 -12.67
CA GLY A 97 -10.54 -6.10 -13.81
C GLY A 97 -10.85 -4.61 -13.98
N PHE A 98 -10.12 -3.73 -13.29
CA PHE A 98 -10.31 -2.28 -13.43
C PHE A 98 -9.56 -1.77 -14.66
N THR A 99 -10.21 -0.93 -15.46
CA THR A 99 -9.60 -0.34 -16.66
C THR A 99 -8.70 0.85 -16.35
N LYS A 100 -8.85 1.45 -15.16
CA LYS A 100 -8.02 2.54 -14.64
C LYS A 100 -7.59 2.24 -13.20
N LYS A 101 -6.62 3.01 -12.69
CA LYS A 101 -6.02 2.84 -11.36
C LYS A 101 -6.97 3.29 -10.22
N HIS A 102 -8.16 2.70 -10.15
CA HIS A 102 -9.20 3.05 -9.18
C HIS A 102 -9.13 2.20 -7.89
N LEU A 103 -7.94 1.66 -7.57
CA LEU A 103 -7.68 0.93 -6.35
C LEU A 103 -6.88 1.79 -5.38
N VAL A 104 -7.49 2.24 -4.28
CA VAL A 104 -6.84 2.98 -3.20
C VAL A 104 -6.15 1.99 -2.27
N ALA A 105 -4.91 1.64 -2.58
CA ALA A 105 -4.16 0.66 -1.81
C ALA A 105 -3.65 1.22 -0.48
N TYR A 106 -3.69 0.40 0.57
CA TYR A 106 -3.21 0.78 1.90
C TYR A 106 -2.65 -0.40 2.70
N ALA A 107 -1.76 -0.07 3.63
CA ALA A 107 -1.19 -1.01 4.58
C ALA A 107 -1.84 -0.95 5.96
N GLU A 108 -2.42 0.19 6.34
CA GLU A 108 -3.10 0.41 7.61
C GLU A 108 -4.40 1.19 7.40
N SER A 109 -5.40 0.94 8.24
CA SER A 109 -6.63 1.72 8.34
C SER A 109 -7.10 1.85 9.80
N HIS A 110 -8.31 2.37 10.00
CA HIS A 110 -8.95 2.47 11.32
C HIS A 110 -9.44 1.10 11.85
N ASP A 111 -9.44 0.08 11.01
CA ASP A 111 -10.01 -1.23 11.34
C ASP A 111 -8.97 -2.31 11.65
N GLU A 112 -7.73 -2.12 11.23
CA GLU A 112 -6.68 -3.12 11.40
C GLU A 112 -5.66 -2.71 12.47
N GLU A 113 -5.01 -3.74 13.01
CA GLU A 113 -3.89 -3.54 13.93
C GLU A 113 -2.71 -2.88 13.24
N ARG A 114 -2.02 -2.00 13.96
CA ARG A 114 -0.89 -1.21 13.44
C ARG A 114 0.29 -2.09 13.03
N MET A 115 0.94 -1.74 11.90
CA MET A 115 2.13 -2.44 11.41
C MET A 115 3.21 -2.54 12.47
N MET A 116 3.54 -1.41 13.10
CA MET A 116 4.59 -1.38 14.11
C MET A 116 4.24 -2.19 15.36
N TYR A 117 2.98 -2.13 15.83
CA TYR A 117 2.53 -2.98 16.93
C TYR A 117 2.73 -4.46 16.59
N LYS A 118 2.28 -4.89 15.42
CA LYS A 118 2.45 -6.28 14.96
C LYS A 118 3.93 -6.68 14.88
N ASN A 119 4.77 -5.82 14.34
CA ASN A 119 6.21 -6.08 14.24
C ASN A 119 6.86 -6.26 15.62
N LEU A 120 6.56 -5.36 16.57
CA LEU A 120 7.15 -5.40 17.92
C LEU A 120 6.66 -6.60 18.74
N GLN A 121 5.42 -7.04 18.51
CA GLN A 121 4.87 -8.19 19.23
C GLN A 121 5.24 -9.53 18.59
N TYR A 122 5.19 -9.63 17.26
CA TYR A 122 5.21 -10.91 16.56
C TYR A 122 6.31 -11.03 15.51
N GLY A 123 7.16 -9.99 15.34
CA GLY A 123 8.21 -9.99 14.33
C GLY A 123 9.19 -11.13 14.45
N ALA A 124 9.69 -11.61 13.32
CA ALA A 124 10.67 -12.68 13.24
C ALA A 124 12.07 -12.21 13.68
N SER A 125 12.92 -13.18 14.06
CA SER A 125 14.32 -12.92 14.37
C SER A 125 15.22 -13.99 13.78
N SER A 126 16.47 -13.63 13.46
CA SER A 126 17.50 -14.55 12.99
C SER A 126 18.88 -14.03 13.41
N GLY A 127 19.61 -14.80 14.22
CA GLY A 127 20.88 -14.35 14.79
C GLY A 127 20.70 -13.08 15.62
N THR A 128 21.42 -12.03 15.26
CA THR A 128 21.34 -10.72 15.91
C THR A 128 20.27 -9.79 15.30
N TYR A 129 19.68 -10.17 14.17
CA TYR A 129 18.61 -9.40 13.53
C TYR A 129 17.28 -9.73 14.18
N ASN A 130 16.63 -8.74 14.76
CA ASN A 130 15.38 -8.92 15.47
C ASN A 130 14.36 -7.85 15.04
N VAL A 131 13.28 -8.27 14.40
CA VAL A 131 12.21 -7.36 13.97
C VAL A 131 11.49 -6.72 15.16
N LYS A 132 11.49 -7.34 16.33
CA LYS A 132 10.88 -6.78 17.54
C LYS A 132 11.65 -5.60 18.12
N ASP A 133 12.86 -5.33 17.67
CA ASP A 133 13.60 -4.11 18.07
C ASP A 133 13.00 -2.90 17.35
N LEU A 134 12.72 -1.84 18.10
CA LEU A 134 12.08 -0.63 17.58
C LEU A 134 12.79 -0.09 16.34
N LYS A 135 14.12 0.05 16.43
CA LYS A 135 14.91 0.58 15.31
C LYS A 135 14.83 -0.30 14.08
N THR A 136 14.97 -1.62 14.24
CA THR A 136 14.82 -2.59 13.14
C THR A 136 13.45 -2.50 12.50
N SER A 137 12.39 -2.43 13.31
CA SER A 137 11.03 -2.28 12.81
C SER A 137 10.81 -0.97 12.04
N LEU A 138 11.34 0.16 12.55
CA LEU A 138 11.26 1.45 11.85
C LEU A 138 11.98 1.43 10.49
N GLU A 139 13.16 0.79 10.40
CA GLU A 139 13.84 0.61 9.11
C GLU A 139 12.97 -0.20 8.11
N ARG A 140 12.23 -1.19 8.59
CA ARG A 140 11.30 -1.97 7.75
C ARG A 140 10.11 -1.15 7.28
N GLN A 141 9.66 -0.14 8.04
CA GLN A 141 8.62 0.81 7.58
C GLN A 141 9.11 1.66 6.40
N LYS A 142 10.41 1.99 6.33
CA LYS A 142 10.96 2.68 5.15
C LYS A 142 10.83 1.81 3.89
N ALA A 143 11.17 0.52 4.00
CA ALA A 143 11.02 -0.44 2.91
C ALA A 143 9.54 -0.65 2.52
N LEU A 144 8.61 -0.70 3.50
CA LEU A 144 7.18 -0.72 3.24
C LEU A 144 6.74 0.50 2.42
N GLY A 145 7.16 1.69 2.83
CA GLY A 145 6.84 2.92 2.11
C GLY A 145 7.37 2.90 0.67
N ALA A 146 8.60 2.40 0.46
CA ALA A 146 9.17 2.27 -0.88
C ALA A 146 8.32 1.37 -1.78
N VAL A 147 7.81 0.28 -1.27
CA VAL A 147 6.95 -0.64 -2.02
C VAL A 147 5.54 -0.07 -2.21
N LEU A 148 4.88 0.35 -1.12
CA LEU A 148 3.48 0.78 -1.17
C LEU A 148 3.28 2.05 -2.02
N PHE A 149 4.08 3.10 -1.76
CA PHE A 149 3.84 4.39 -2.39
C PHE A 149 4.25 4.42 -3.87
N THR A 150 5.21 3.59 -4.30
CA THR A 150 5.63 3.58 -5.70
C THR A 150 4.66 2.86 -6.63
N ILE A 151 3.85 1.91 -6.14
CA ILE A 151 2.81 1.29 -6.98
C ILE A 151 1.94 2.39 -7.61
N PRO A 152 1.76 2.44 -8.95
CA PRO A 152 0.89 3.42 -9.60
C PRO A 152 -0.55 3.41 -9.06
N GLY A 153 -1.20 4.57 -9.09
CA GLY A 153 -2.55 4.78 -8.55
C GLY A 153 -2.57 5.35 -7.12
N PRO A 154 -3.78 5.67 -6.61
CA PRO A 154 -3.96 6.33 -5.32
C PRO A 154 -3.56 5.43 -4.15
N LYS A 155 -3.19 6.06 -3.04
CA LYS A 155 -2.83 5.40 -1.79
C LYS A 155 -3.51 6.08 -0.61
N MET A 156 -3.84 5.28 0.39
CA MET A 156 -4.22 5.80 1.70
C MET A 156 -3.06 5.60 2.67
N LEU A 157 -2.66 6.68 3.33
CA LEU A 157 -1.78 6.66 4.47
C LEU A 157 -2.64 6.85 5.72
N TRP A 158 -2.68 5.85 6.60
CA TRP A 158 -3.38 5.98 7.86
C TRP A 158 -2.54 6.78 8.85
N GLN A 159 -3.22 7.67 9.61
CA GLN A 159 -2.59 8.64 10.50
C GLN A 159 -1.48 8.02 11.35
N PHE A 160 -0.34 8.71 11.39
CA PHE A 160 0.85 8.41 12.17
C PHE A 160 1.63 7.16 11.76
N GLY A 161 1.23 6.44 10.70
CA GLY A 161 2.02 5.37 10.10
C GLY A 161 3.39 5.87 9.65
N GLU A 162 3.47 7.13 9.19
CA GLU A 162 4.70 7.82 8.80
C GLU A 162 5.68 8.06 9.97
N LEU A 163 5.22 7.95 11.19
CA LEU A 163 6.04 8.01 12.42
C LEU A 163 6.25 6.62 13.03
N GLY A 164 5.79 5.56 12.34
CA GLY A 164 5.85 4.21 12.88
C GLY A 164 5.04 4.06 14.17
N TYR A 165 3.77 4.48 14.14
CA TYR A 165 2.89 4.43 15.30
C TYR A 165 2.67 2.99 15.75
N ASP A 166 2.95 2.68 17.03
CA ASP A 166 3.06 1.32 17.57
C ASP A 166 2.12 0.99 18.73
N TYR A 167 1.22 1.89 19.09
CA TYR A 167 0.13 1.54 20.01
C TYR A 167 -0.92 0.68 19.29
N SER A 168 -1.40 -0.37 19.97
CA SER A 168 -2.47 -1.23 19.47
C SER A 168 -3.73 -0.41 19.16
N ILE A 169 -4.48 -0.86 18.15
CA ILE A 169 -5.85 -0.35 17.91
C ILE A 169 -6.75 -0.59 19.13
N ASN A 170 -6.43 -1.57 19.97
CA ASN A 170 -7.15 -1.93 21.18
C ASN A 170 -6.55 -1.30 22.46
N HIS A 171 -5.61 -0.36 22.33
CA HIS A 171 -4.97 0.29 23.47
C HIS A 171 -5.97 1.07 24.33
N CYS A 172 -5.93 0.83 25.63
CA CYS A 172 -6.77 1.47 26.65
C CYS A 172 -6.04 2.61 27.36
N GLN A 173 -6.77 3.48 28.05
CA GLN A 173 -6.19 4.60 28.81
C GLN A 173 -5.41 4.15 30.05
N ASP A 174 -5.60 2.92 30.51
CA ASP A 174 -4.86 2.30 31.61
C ASP A 174 -3.62 1.52 31.15
N GLU A 175 -3.14 1.80 29.92
CA GLU A 175 -1.97 1.18 29.28
C GLU A 175 -2.15 -0.34 28.98
N THR A 176 -3.35 -0.88 29.12
CA THR A 176 -3.67 -2.25 28.70
C THR A 176 -4.20 -2.30 27.27
N ASN A 177 -4.42 -3.50 26.72
CA ASN A 177 -5.07 -3.71 25.44
C ASN A 177 -6.32 -4.57 25.63
N SER A 178 -7.46 -4.07 25.13
CA SER A 178 -8.75 -4.78 25.20
C SER A 178 -9.63 -4.40 24.01
N ASP A 179 -10.38 -5.33 23.47
CA ASP A 179 -11.31 -5.06 22.36
C ASP A 179 -12.35 -3.98 22.71
N GLY A 180 -12.70 -3.85 23.99
CA GLY A 180 -13.58 -2.79 24.49
C GLY A 180 -13.01 -1.38 24.35
N CYS A 181 -11.69 -1.26 24.16
CA CYS A 181 -10.97 0.02 24.02
C CYS A 181 -10.72 0.42 22.56
N ARG A 182 -11.23 -0.35 21.58
CA ARG A 182 -10.97 -0.12 20.15
C ARG A 182 -11.28 1.33 19.74
N THR A 183 -12.36 1.90 20.23
CA THR A 183 -12.81 3.27 19.91
C THR A 183 -12.30 4.34 20.88
N ASN A 184 -11.51 3.96 21.89
CA ASN A 184 -10.94 4.92 22.84
C ASN A 184 -9.88 5.80 22.14
N PRO A 185 -9.71 7.08 22.59
CA PRO A 185 -8.60 7.91 22.15
C PRO A 185 -7.26 7.21 22.38
N LYS A 186 -6.37 7.33 21.41
CA LYS A 186 -5.01 6.78 21.48
C LYS A 186 -4.00 7.89 21.79
N PRO A 187 -2.83 7.57 22.37
CA PRO A 187 -1.79 8.55 22.63
C PRO A 187 -1.43 9.39 21.41
N ILE A 188 -1.30 10.70 21.59
CA ILE A 188 -1.03 11.64 20.50
C ILE A 188 0.48 11.72 20.28
N PRO A 189 1.00 11.57 19.05
CA PRO A 189 2.46 11.56 18.77
C PRO A 189 3.25 12.75 19.32
N SER A 190 2.64 13.94 19.37
CA SER A 190 3.28 15.14 19.95
C SER A 190 3.48 15.05 21.47
N GLU A 191 2.61 14.32 22.17
CA GLU A 191 2.65 14.19 23.63
C GLU A 191 3.59 13.07 24.10
N ILE A 192 3.82 12.06 23.25
CA ILE A 192 4.63 10.88 23.55
C ILE A 192 6.04 10.93 22.92
N GLY A 193 6.46 12.11 22.45
CA GLY A 193 7.82 12.36 21.95
C GLY A 193 8.13 11.78 20.56
N TYR A 194 7.14 11.32 19.79
CA TYR A 194 7.39 10.74 18.47
C TYR A 194 7.92 11.77 17.47
N LEU A 195 7.51 13.03 17.57
CA LEU A 195 7.95 14.10 16.67
C LEU A 195 9.42 14.49 16.86
N THR A 196 10.01 14.17 18.02
CA THR A 196 11.41 14.48 18.36
C THR A 196 12.32 13.25 18.27
N ASN A 197 11.76 12.05 18.10
CA ASN A 197 12.52 10.82 17.96
C ASN A 197 13.15 10.75 16.57
N THR A 198 14.48 10.70 16.48
CA THR A 198 15.24 10.75 15.23
C THR A 198 14.97 9.55 14.31
N ASP A 199 14.79 8.34 14.87
CA ASP A 199 14.54 7.14 14.07
C ASP A 199 13.13 7.19 13.45
N ARG A 200 12.12 7.67 14.20
CA ARG A 200 10.75 7.86 13.70
C ARG A 200 10.68 8.97 12.65
N LYS A 201 11.37 10.09 12.93
CA LYS A 201 11.48 11.18 11.97
C LYS A 201 12.14 10.71 10.66
N SER A 202 13.10 9.82 10.72
CA SER A 202 13.75 9.23 9.56
C SER A 202 12.77 8.41 8.70
N VAL A 203 11.77 7.74 9.27
CA VAL A 203 10.69 7.09 8.51
C VAL A 203 9.87 8.13 7.76
N TYR A 204 9.44 9.19 8.47
CA TYR A 204 8.71 10.31 7.88
C TYR A 204 9.46 10.92 6.71
N ASP A 205 10.74 11.24 6.88
CA ASP A 205 11.56 11.88 5.84
C ASP A 205 11.71 10.98 4.60
N VAL A 206 11.88 9.66 4.79
CA VAL A 206 11.95 8.69 3.69
C VAL A 206 10.61 8.58 2.97
N TRP A 207 9.50 8.48 3.69
CA TRP A 207 8.17 8.42 3.08
C TRP A 207 7.83 9.71 2.33
N ALA A 208 8.14 10.87 2.92
CA ALA A 208 7.95 12.15 2.26
C ALA A 208 8.76 12.25 0.95
N LYS A 209 10.02 11.79 0.95
CA LYS A 209 10.84 11.73 -0.27
C LYS A 209 10.22 10.82 -1.34
N ILE A 210 9.78 9.61 -0.97
CA ILE A 210 9.17 8.66 -1.92
C ILE A 210 7.85 9.21 -2.48
N ILE A 211 7.01 9.78 -1.64
CA ILE A 211 5.75 10.42 -2.06
C ILE A 211 6.06 11.60 -3.00
N GLY A 212 7.06 12.41 -2.65
CA GLY A 212 7.53 13.50 -3.52
C GLY A 212 8.02 13.00 -4.88
N LEU A 213 8.78 11.90 -4.93
CA LEU A 213 9.19 11.26 -6.18
C LEU A 213 7.97 10.86 -7.02
N LYS A 214 6.97 10.22 -6.40
CA LYS A 214 5.76 9.80 -7.10
C LYS A 214 4.95 10.98 -7.65
N LEU A 215 4.78 12.03 -6.88
CA LEU A 215 3.97 13.18 -7.25
C LEU A 215 4.62 14.05 -8.34
N ASN A 216 5.96 14.06 -8.40
CA ASN A 216 6.71 14.94 -9.30
C ASN A 216 7.21 14.24 -10.58
N ASN A 217 7.00 12.92 -10.72
CA ASN A 217 7.50 12.18 -11.87
C ASN A 217 6.39 11.40 -12.57
N LYS A 218 6.19 11.71 -13.85
CA LYS A 218 5.13 11.11 -14.69
C LYS A 218 5.31 9.61 -14.95
N VAL A 219 6.46 9.01 -14.63
CA VAL A 219 6.65 7.56 -14.71
C VAL A 219 5.62 6.81 -13.87
N PHE A 220 5.21 7.37 -12.73
CA PHE A 220 4.23 6.75 -11.84
C PHE A 220 2.77 6.91 -12.30
N GLU A 221 2.52 7.67 -13.37
CA GLU A 221 1.18 7.84 -13.95
C GLU A 221 0.82 6.72 -14.95
N THR A 222 1.77 5.85 -15.30
CA THR A 222 1.58 4.77 -16.28
C THR A 222 0.62 3.69 -15.80
N ASP A 223 0.01 2.97 -16.75
CA ASP A 223 -0.70 1.69 -16.54
C ASP A 223 0.23 0.48 -16.79
N ASN A 224 1.45 0.73 -17.31
CA ASN A 224 2.44 -0.31 -17.60
C ASN A 224 3.38 -0.51 -16.42
N TYR A 225 3.03 -1.41 -15.51
CA TYR A 225 3.86 -1.83 -14.39
C TYR A 225 3.58 -3.27 -14.02
N THR A 226 4.56 -3.90 -13.37
CA THR A 226 4.44 -5.25 -12.81
C THR A 226 4.78 -5.23 -11.33
N ILE A 227 4.11 -6.09 -10.57
CA ILE A 227 4.41 -6.35 -9.17
C ILE A 227 4.72 -7.84 -9.07
N THR A 228 5.78 -8.20 -8.37
CA THR A 228 6.12 -9.58 -8.03
C THR A 228 6.43 -9.62 -6.54
N SER A 229 5.73 -10.45 -5.79
CA SER A 229 5.85 -10.54 -4.34
C SER A 229 5.52 -11.95 -3.82
N GLY A 230 5.51 -12.16 -2.50
CA GLY A 230 5.19 -13.45 -1.88
C GLY A 230 6.40 -14.23 -1.39
N ASP A 231 7.61 -13.73 -1.61
CA ASP A 231 8.87 -14.34 -1.15
C ASP A 231 9.69 -13.43 -0.22
N LEU A 232 9.07 -12.39 0.34
CA LEU A 232 9.69 -11.34 1.15
C LEU A 232 10.71 -10.45 0.40
N LYS A 233 10.79 -10.57 -0.92
CA LYS A 233 11.67 -9.80 -1.80
C LYS A 233 10.90 -9.15 -2.93
N PRO A 234 9.90 -8.30 -2.61
CA PRO A 234 9.06 -7.71 -3.63
C PRO A 234 9.88 -6.90 -4.63
N ARG A 235 9.44 -7.00 -5.88
CA ARG A 235 9.96 -6.23 -7.01
C ARG A 235 8.81 -5.55 -7.74
N ILE A 236 8.96 -4.26 -8.01
CA ILE A 236 8.03 -3.51 -8.86
C ILE A 236 8.84 -2.94 -10.02
N GLN A 237 8.36 -3.14 -11.23
CA GLN A 237 8.87 -2.47 -12.41
C GLN A 237 7.81 -1.55 -12.97
N ILE A 238 8.17 -0.32 -13.27
CA ILE A 238 7.27 0.73 -13.74
C ILE A 238 7.89 1.36 -14.97
N THR A 239 7.20 1.27 -16.11
CA THR A 239 7.69 1.78 -17.40
C THR A 239 6.66 2.73 -17.99
N ASN A 240 7.03 3.96 -18.29
CA ASN A 240 6.16 4.89 -19.02
C ASN A 240 6.70 5.15 -20.42
N ASN A 241 6.21 4.36 -21.38
CA ASN A 241 6.63 4.43 -22.79
C ASN A 241 6.20 5.73 -23.49
N LEU A 242 5.43 6.59 -22.85
CA LEU A 242 5.04 7.90 -23.40
C LEU A 242 6.07 8.98 -23.09
N LEU A 243 7.04 8.69 -22.21
CA LEU A 243 8.11 9.62 -21.84
C LEU A 243 9.32 9.45 -22.74
N SER A 244 10.09 10.51 -22.88
CA SER A 244 11.40 10.49 -23.56
C SER A 244 12.42 9.71 -22.72
N THR A 245 13.45 9.16 -23.38
CA THR A 245 14.59 8.54 -22.71
C THR A 245 15.46 9.56 -21.93
N SER A 246 15.24 10.87 -22.11
CA SER A 246 15.84 11.92 -21.29
C SER A 246 15.08 12.16 -19.98
N ASP A 247 13.88 11.63 -19.85
CA ASP A 247 13.05 11.73 -18.65
C ASP A 247 13.23 10.47 -17.77
N LEU A 248 12.71 10.53 -16.54
CA LEU A 248 12.57 9.33 -15.72
C LEU A 248 11.42 8.49 -16.27
N TYR A 249 11.71 7.55 -17.19
CA TYR A 249 10.71 6.71 -17.85
C TYR A 249 10.64 5.27 -17.34
N GLU A 250 11.65 4.85 -16.57
CA GLU A 250 11.77 3.48 -16.01
C GLU A 250 12.17 3.52 -14.55
N VAL A 251 11.49 2.78 -13.71
CA VAL A 251 11.78 2.65 -12.27
C VAL A 251 11.71 1.18 -11.86
N ILE A 252 12.73 0.73 -11.15
CA ILE A 252 12.73 -0.57 -10.47
C ILE A 252 12.75 -0.33 -8.96
N VAL A 253 11.81 -0.94 -8.26
CA VAL A 253 11.75 -0.94 -6.79
C VAL A 253 11.97 -2.36 -6.29
N ILE A 254 12.93 -2.53 -5.39
CA ILE A 254 13.18 -3.80 -4.71
C ILE A 254 13.26 -3.56 -3.21
N ALA A 255 12.80 -4.54 -2.44
CA ALA A 255 12.96 -4.52 -1.00
C ALA A 255 13.30 -5.92 -0.47
N ASN A 256 13.98 -5.98 0.66
CA ASN A 256 14.27 -7.22 1.38
C ASN A 256 13.56 -7.20 2.74
N PHE A 257 12.49 -7.98 2.85
CA PHE A 257 11.77 -8.20 4.10
C PHE A 257 12.15 -9.52 4.79
N THR A 258 13.17 -10.24 4.31
CA THR A 258 13.72 -11.38 5.06
C THR A 258 14.46 -10.89 6.31
N THR A 259 14.91 -11.81 7.15
CA THR A 259 15.71 -11.50 8.36
C THR A 259 17.21 -11.69 8.13
N SER A 260 17.64 -11.76 6.89
CA SER A 260 19.06 -11.90 6.51
C SER A 260 19.39 -11.15 5.23
N THR A 261 20.67 -10.90 5.00
CA THR A 261 21.15 -10.35 3.73
C THR A 261 20.82 -11.31 2.59
N GLN A 262 20.23 -10.78 1.51
CA GLN A 262 19.84 -11.53 0.33
C GLN A 262 20.45 -10.92 -0.93
N ALA A 263 20.86 -11.77 -1.85
CA ALA A 263 21.06 -11.35 -3.23
C ALA A 263 19.69 -11.26 -3.92
N ILE A 264 19.38 -10.11 -4.47
CA ILE A 264 18.14 -9.87 -5.22
C ILE A 264 18.53 -9.42 -6.62
N ALA A 265 18.05 -10.13 -7.65
CA ALA A 265 18.23 -9.71 -9.03
C ALA A 265 17.19 -8.61 -9.37
N PRO A 266 17.64 -7.38 -9.66
CA PRO A 266 16.70 -6.31 -10.02
C PRO A 266 16.04 -6.54 -11.38
N LEU A 267 16.66 -7.36 -12.24
CA LEU A 267 16.22 -7.65 -13.61
C LEU A 267 16.03 -6.34 -14.37
N PHE A 268 17.10 -5.56 -14.47
CA PHE A 268 17.08 -4.31 -15.22
C PHE A 268 16.73 -4.56 -16.69
N PRO A 269 15.81 -3.79 -17.30
CA PRO A 269 15.39 -4.01 -18.68
C PRO A 269 16.46 -3.64 -19.72
N PHE A 270 17.49 -2.87 -19.36
CA PHE A 270 18.59 -2.48 -20.25
C PHE A 270 19.89 -2.25 -19.47
N VAL A 271 21.01 -2.36 -20.16
CA VAL A 271 22.36 -2.05 -19.64
C VAL A 271 22.59 -0.54 -19.62
N GLY A 272 23.52 -0.09 -18.80
CA GLY A 272 23.90 1.32 -18.67
C GLY A 272 23.90 1.79 -17.22
N ASN A 273 23.95 3.10 -17.04
CA ASN A 273 23.97 3.71 -15.72
C ASN A 273 22.55 3.83 -15.16
N TRP A 274 22.33 3.26 -13.99
CA TRP A 274 21.13 3.39 -13.20
C TRP A 274 21.41 4.23 -11.96
N TYR A 275 20.42 4.98 -11.52
CA TYR A 275 20.55 5.91 -10.39
C TYR A 275 19.63 5.46 -9.26
N ASN A 276 20.19 5.37 -8.05
CA ASN A 276 19.38 5.17 -6.85
C ASN A 276 18.72 6.50 -6.46
N LEU A 277 17.43 6.60 -6.62
CA LEU A 277 16.66 7.82 -6.34
C LEU A 277 16.61 8.17 -4.83
N MET A 278 17.04 7.25 -3.95
CA MET A 278 17.02 7.49 -2.51
C MET A 278 18.31 8.12 -2.00
N ASP A 279 19.47 7.80 -2.58
CA ASP A 279 20.79 8.27 -2.11
C ASP A 279 21.67 8.84 -3.22
N GLU A 280 21.13 8.91 -4.47
CA GLU A 280 21.76 9.48 -5.66
C GLU A 280 23.03 8.70 -6.12
N THR A 281 23.26 7.51 -5.57
CA THR A 281 24.34 6.65 -6.04
C THR A 281 24.06 6.08 -7.42
N THR A 282 25.13 5.70 -8.13
CA THR A 282 25.07 5.16 -9.50
C THR A 282 25.47 3.71 -9.52
N LEU A 283 24.77 2.90 -10.32
CA LEU A 283 25.11 1.53 -10.63
C LEU A 283 25.28 1.37 -12.14
N ASN A 284 26.46 0.94 -12.59
CA ASN A 284 26.65 0.58 -13.99
C ASN A 284 26.23 -0.87 -14.20
N VAL A 285 25.10 -1.06 -14.89
CA VAL A 285 24.56 -2.38 -15.23
C VAL A 285 25.17 -2.84 -16.56
N THR A 286 25.95 -3.91 -16.52
CA THR A 286 26.60 -4.51 -17.70
C THR A 286 25.91 -5.75 -18.23
N ASN A 287 24.95 -6.31 -17.44
CA ASN A 287 24.16 -7.48 -17.80
C ASN A 287 22.75 -7.36 -17.20
N THR A 288 21.73 -7.50 -18.01
CA THR A 288 20.32 -7.41 -17.61
C THR A 288 19.82 -8.63 -16.80
N ASN A 289 20.58 -9.72 -16.77
CA ASN A 289 20.20 -10.95 -16.06
C ASN A 289 20.73 -11.00 -14.60
N SER A 290 21.34 -9.95 -14.14
CA SER A 290 21.93 -9.87 -12.80
C SER A 290 21.07 -9.04 -11.83
#